data_da79a2ed29ad2edbfaa654641f8d9f19
#
_entry.id   da79a2ed29ad2edbfaa654641f8d9f19
#
_cell.length_a   1.000
_cell.length_b   1.000
_cell.length_c   1.000
_cell.angle_alpha   90.00
_cell.angle_beta   90.00
_cell.angle_gamma   90.00
#
_symmetry.space_group_name_H-M   'P 1'
#
loop_
_entity.id
_entity.type
_entity.pdbx_description
1 polymer ?
#
loop_
_entity_poly.entity_id
_entity_poly.type
_entity_poly.pdbx_seq_one_letter_code
_entity_poly.pdbx_strand_id
1 'polypeptide(L)'
;MYTFSFHRIKTIVSYSIATGFGSGYSRYMPGTIGTIWAWIMFLILDFLFIDIVLLIIILITFVAGIVTSGFVEDHLKKKDASEIVIDEIVAFWLILFFLPRWDESLFTAQAIDYSYLFIQIQAFVIFRLFDIFKPWPTNIIDRKVRGGLGIMLDDIIAAFQTLFVLSIFFRFGLNQNLLVYENFL
;
A
#
# COMPACT_ATOMS: atom_id res chain seq x y z
N MET A 1 18.98 33.80 7.34
CA MET A 1 17.96 33.77 6.28
C MET A 1 17.84 32.37 5.62
N TYR A 2 18.95 31.63 5.39
CA TYR A 2 18.95 30.29 4.78
C TYR A 2 18.32 29.18 5.64
N THR A 3 18.45 29.23 6.96
CA THR A 3 17.91 28.22 7.88
C THR A 3 16.37 28.19 7.90
N PHE A 4 15.72 29.32 7.75
CA PHE A 4 14.26 29.43 7.72
C PHE A 4 13.67 28.83 6.43
N SER A 5 14.36 28.99 5.31
CA SER A 5 13.97 28.40 4.02
C SER A 5 14.07 26.87 4.03
N PHE A 6 15.16 26.31 4.58
CA PHE A 6 15.39 24.87 4.63
C PHE A 6 14.34 24.15 5.51
N HIS A 7 14.02 24.71 6.68
CA HIS A 7 13.01 24.12 7.57
C HIS A 7 11.63 24.07 6.88
N ARG A 8 11.25 25.12 6.17
CA ARG A 8 10.00 25.20 5.44
C ARG A 8 9.92 24.17 4.30
N ILE A 9 11.00 24.00 3.55
CA ILE A 9 11.07 22.99 2.49
C ILE A 9 10.94 21.57 3.07
N LYS A 10 11.69 21.26 4.14
CA LYS A 10 11.58 19.96 4.83
C LYS A 10 10.14 19.68 5.27
N THR A 11 9.46 20.65 5.86
CA THR A 11 8.07 20.50 6.29
C THR A 11 7.16 20.19 5.10
N ILE A 12 7.23 20.97 4.02
CA ILE A 12 6.40 20.77 2.83
C ILE A 12 6.63 19.39 2.24
N VAL A 13 7.88 18.98 2.05
CA VAL A 13 8.23 17.67 1.47
C VAL A 13 7.73 16.53 2.38
N SER A 14 7.97 16.62 3.70
CA SER A 14 7.52 15.59 4.64
C SER A 14 6.00 15.43 4.63
N TYR A 15 5.26 16.53 4.66
CA TYR A 15 3.79 16.47 4.57
C TYR A 15 3.32 15.93 3.22
N SER A 16 3.91 16.36 2.10
CA SER A 16 3.52 15.86 0.77
C SER A 16 3.69 14.34 0.68
N ILE A 17 4.80 13.80 1.18
CA ILE A 17 5.05 12.35 1.16
C ILE A 17 4.13 11.63 2.15
N ALA A 18 4.12 12.04 3.42
CA ALA A 18 3.36 11.36 4.47
C ALA A 18 1.85 11.35 4.19
N THR A 19 1.30 12.39 3.56
CA THR A 19 -0.12 12.48 3.21
C THR A 19 -0.45 11.91 1.84
N GLY A 20 0.47 11.19 1.18
CA GLY A 20 0.27 10.64 -0.14
C GLY A 20 -0.16 11.70 -1.16
N PHE A 21 0.63 12.78 -1.24
CA PHE A 21 0.36 13.95 -2.10
C PHE A 21 -1.01 14.60 -1.84
N GLY A 22 -1.48 14.53 -0.60
CA GLY A 22 -2.72 15.16 -0.17
C GLY A 22 -3.95 14.24 -0.13
N SER A 23 -3.83 12.97 -0.54
CA SER A 23 -4.93 12.00 -0.43
C SER A 23 -5.39 11.79 1.03
N GLY A 24 -4.44 11.86 1.99
CA GLY A 24 -4.71 11.80 3.42
C GLY A 24 -5.49 12.98 4.01
N TYR A 25 -5.63 14.09 3.29
CA TYR A 25 -6.50 15.19 3.72
C TYR A 25 -7.98 14.97 3.43
N SER A 26 -8.35 13.78 2.95
CA SER A 26 -9.76 13.46 2.76
C SER A 26 -10.53 13.59 4.07
N ARG A 27 -11.67 14.27 4.01
CA ARG A 27 -12.57 14.46 5.15
C ARG A 27 -13.20 13.14 5.63
N TYR A 28 -13.35 12.19 4.72
CA TYR A 28 -13.97 10.90 4.99
C TYR A 28 -12.99 9.80 4.63
N MET A 29 -12.73 8.90 5.59
CA MET A 29 -11.92 7.68 5.42
C MET A 29 -10.57 7.93 4.70
N PRO A 30 -9.66 8.78 5.26
CA PRO A 30 -8.42 9.17 4.59
C PRO A 30 -7.57 7.97 4.17
N GLY A 31 -7.42 6.94 5.01
CA GLY A 31 -6.69 5.73 4.66
C GLY A 31 -7.30 4.96 3.48
N THR A 32 -8.64 4.88 3.40
CA THR A 32 -9.30 4.27 2.23
C THR A 32 -9.03 5.05 0.95
N ILE A 33 -9.07 6.37 1.01
CA ILE A 33 -8.72 7.24 -0.13
C ILE A 33 -7.23 7.12 -0.46
N GLY A 34 -6.36 7.05 0.55
CA GLY A 34 -4.92 6.78 0.38
C GLY A 34 -4.65 5.45 -0.32
N THR A 35 -5.35 4.38 0.08
CA THR A 35 -5.24 3.06 -0.55
C THR A 35 -5.77 3.04 -1.98
N ILE A 36 -6.87 3.74 -2.29
CA ILE A 36 -7.37 3.90 -3.68
C ILE A 36 -6.35 4.68 -4.51
N TRP A 37 -5.78 5.75 -3.96
CA TRP A 37 -4.72 6.51 -4.60
C TRP A 37 -3.49 5.66 -4.88
N ALA A 38 -3.08 4.83 -3.90
CA ALA A 38 -2.01 3.86 -4.06
C ALA A 38 -2.26 2.89 -5.22
N TRP A 39 -3.48 2.39 -5.33
CA TRP A 39 -3.88 1.48 -6.41
C TRP A 39 -3.68 2.11 -7.78
N ILE A 40 -4.22 3.31 -7.97
CA ILE A 40 -4.09 4.05 -9.25
C ILE A 40 -2.61 4.30 -9.57
N MET A 41 -1.84 4.75 -8.58
CA MET A 41 -0.41 5.01 -8.76
C MET A 41 0.38 3.71 -9.09
N PHE A 42 0.04 2.60 -8.43
CA PHE A 42 0.67 1.32 -8.73
C PHE A 42 0.46 0.90 -10.19
N LEU A 43 -0.75 1.00 -10.71
CA LEU A 43 -1.04 0.66 -12.11
C LEU A 43 -0.21 1.49 -13.09
N ILE A 44 0.01 2.76 -12.80
CA ILE A 44 0.86 3.63 -13.61
C ILE A 44 2.35 3.21 -13.50
N LEU A 45 2.81 2.94 -12.28
CA LEU A 45 4.19 2.52 -12.05
C LEU A 45 4.49 1.16 -12.66
N ASP A 46 3.57 0.21 -12.55
CA ASP A 46 3.67 -1.14 -13.12
C ASP A 46 3.74 -1.11 -14.65
N PHE A 47 3.02 -0.20 -15.29
CA PHE A 47 3.08 0.04 -16.72
C PHE A 47 4.42 0.67 -17.18
N LEU A 48 5.03 1.53 -16.35
CA LEU A 48 6.21 2.31 -16.72
C LEU A 48 7.53 1.61 -16.40
N PHE A 49 7.57 0.73 -15.40
CA PHE A 49 8.79 0.22 -14.83
C PHE A 49 8.80 -1.32 -14.77
N ILE A 50 9.99 -1.89 -14.97
CA ILE A 50 10.23 -3.32 -14.74
C ILE A 50 10.24 -3.64 -13.24
N ASP A 51 10.01 -4.90 -12.88
CA ASP A 51 9.84 -5.38 -11.51
C ASP A 51 10.91 -4.92 -10.53
N ILE A 52 12.17 -5.02 -10.93
CA ILE A 52 13.28 -4.65 -10.04
C ILE A 52 13.27 -3.14 -9.71
N VAL A 53 12.90 -2.31 -10.68
CA VAL A 53 12.80 -0.85 -10.46
C VAL A 53 11.60 -0.56 -9.56
N LEU A 54 10.49 -1.23 -9.79
CA LEU A 54 9.28 -1.08 -8.97
C LEU A 54 9.54 -1.49 -7.51
N LEU A 55 10.22 -2.62 -7.29
CA LEU A 55 10.62 -3.03 -5.95
C LEU A 55 11.53 -1.98 -5.28
N ILE A 56 12.50 -1.42 -6.01
CA ILE A 56 13.36 -0.36 -5.49
C ILE A 56 12.53 0.88 -5.12
N ILE A 57 11.56 1.27 -5.94
CA ILE A 57 10.66 2.40 -5.64
C ILE A 57 9.88 2.12 -4.34
N ILE A 58 9.32 0.93 -4.16
CA ILE A 58 8.61 0.53 -2.94
C ILE A 58 9.53 0.66 -1.71
N LEU A 59 10.74 0.12 -1.79
CA LEU A 59 11.72 0.16 -0.69
C LEU A 59 12.16 1.59 -0.35
N ILE A 60 12.43 2.41 -1.36
CA ILE A 60 12.79 3.83 -1.13
C ILE A 60 11.63 4.58 -0.50
N THR A 61 10.40 4.35 -0.98
CA THR A 61 9.20 4.99 -0.44
C THR A 61 8.92 4.53 0.99
N PHE A 62 9.18 3.25 1.32
CA PHE A 62 9.10 2.74 2.69
C PHE A 62 10.05 3.48 3.63
N VAL A 63 11.33 3.63 3.25
CA VAL A 63 12.32 4.35 4.06
C VAL A 63 11.94 5.84 4.19
N ALA A 64 11.52 6.47 3.10
CA ALA A 64 11.04 7.85 3.11
C ALA A 64 9.79 7.98 4.01
N GLY A 65 8.88 7.01 3.97
CA GLY A 65 7.71 6.93 4.83
C GLY A 65 8.06 6.92 6.31
N ILE A 66 9.04 6.11 6.74
CA ILE A 66 9.51 6.09 8.13
C ILE A 66 9.93 7.50 8.60
N VAL A 67 10.73 8.18 7.78
CA VAL A 67 11.25 9.50 8.13
C VAL A 67 10.16 10.57 8.14
N THR A 68 9.29 10.55 7.14
CA THR A 68 8.29 11.60 6.95
C THR A 68 7.08 11.43 7.85
N SER A 69 6.60 10.20 8.09
CA SER A 69 5.50 9.94 9.03
C SER A 69 5.91 10.27 10.46
N GLY A 70 7.13 9.87 10.89
CA GLY A 70 7.64 10.26 12.20
C GLY A 70 7.76 11.78 12.38
N PHE A 71 8.25 12.48 11.35
CA PHE A 71 8.32 13.95 11.38
C PHE A 71 6.92 14.60 11.48
N VAL A 72 5.94 14.10 10.76
CA VAL A 72 4.57 14.64 10.75
C VAL A 72 3.88 14.34 12.07
N GLU A 73 4.03 13.12 12.62
CA GLU A 73 3.51 12.73 13.94
C GLU A 73 4.02 13.67 15.04
N ASP A 74 5.33 13.90 15.08
CA ASP A 74 5.96 14.79 16.05
C ASP A 74 5.50 16.25 15.88
N HIS A 75 5.35 16.70 14.64
CA HIS A 75 4.95 18.05 14.32
C HIS A 75 3.48 18.32 14.72
N LEU A 76 2.58 17.36 14.45
CA LEU A 76 1.18 17.44 14.82
C LEU A 76 0.94 17.16 16.31
N LYS A 77 1.93 16.59 17.02
CA LYS A 77 1.78 16.10 18.41
C LYS A 77 0.59 15.15 18.58
N LYS A 78 0.29 14.40 17.55
CA LYS A 78 -0.83 13.48 17.48
C LYS A 78 -0.32 12.13 17.02
N LYS A 79 -0.39 11.13 17.92
CA LYS A 79 -0.02 9.76 17.61
C LYS A 79 -0.95 9.25 16.50
N ASP A 80 -0.37 8.60 15.49
CA ASP A 80 -1.10 7.97 14.40
C ASP A 80 -2.11 8.95 13.76
N ALA A 81 -1.58 10.06 13.26
CA ALA A 81 -2.42 11.09 12.67
C ALA A 81 -3.09 10.58 11.39
N SER A 82 -4.41 10.65 11.35
CA SER A 82 -5.24 10.14 10.24
C SER A 82 -4.91 10.74 8.86
N GLU A 83 -4.15 11.82 8.85
CA GLU A 83 -3.64 12.46 7.63
C GLU A 83 -2.43 11.74 7.03
N ILE A 84 -1.76 10.89 7.82
CA ILE A 84 -0.66 10.04 7.36
C ILE A 84 -1.29 8.83 6.68
N VAL A 85 -0.94 8.59 5.42
CA VAL A 85 -1.46 7.49 4.59
C VAL A 85 -0.36 6.84 3.73
N ILE A 86 0.90 7.24 3.94
CA ILE A 86 2.05 6.67 3.21
C ILE A 86 2.28 5.21 3.57
N ASP A 87 1.94 4.80 4.77
CA ASP A 87 1.95 3.44 5.29
C ASP A 87 1.01 2.54 4.48
N GLU A 88 -0.27 2.95 4.32
CA GLU A 88 -1.22 2.22 3.50
C GLU A 88 -0.80 2.20 2.02
N ILE A 89 -0.20 3.29 1.51
CA ILE A 89 0.27 3.36 0.13
C ILE A 89 1.35 2.30 -0.11
N VAL A 90 2.38 2.28 0.72
CA VAL A 90 3.50 1.34 0.57
C VAL A 90 3.06 -0.10 0.81
N ALA A 91 2.24 -0.33 1.84
CA ALA A 91 1.71 -1.65 2.15
C ALA A 91 0.86 -2.21 0.99
N PHE A 92 -0.01 -1.38 0.40
CA PHE A 92 -0.84 -1.82 -0.71
C PHE A 92 -0.02 -2.01 -1.99
N TRP A 93 1.00 -1.20 -2.26
CA TRP A 93 1.96 -1.44 -3.34
C TRP A 93 2.69 -2.77 -3.18
N LEU A 94 3.08 -3.13 -1.96
CA LEU A 94 3.70 -4.41 -1.67
C LEU A 94 2.74 -5.58 -1.97
N ILE A 95 1.47 -5.46 -1.61
CA ILE A 95 0.46 -6.47 -1.93
C ILE A 95 0.34 -6.63 -3.45
N LEU A 96 0.11 -5.53 -4.18
CA LEU A 96 -0.05 -5.56 -5.63
C LEU A 96 1.20 -6.08 -6.35
N PHE A 97 2.39 -5.82 -5.80
CA PHE A 97 3.64 -6.33 -6.34
C PHE A 97 3.73 -7.86 -6.31
N PHE A 98 3.20 -8.50 -5.27
CA PHE A 98 3.20 -9.95 -5.13
C PHE A 98 1.97 -10.65 -5.72
N LEU A 99 0.95 -9.91 -6.14
CA LEU A 99 -0.18 -10.51 -6.85
C LEU A 99 0.22 -10.91 -8.27
N PRO A 100 -0.45 -11.94 -8.84
CA PRO A 100 -0.32 -12.25 -10.26
C PRO A 100 -0.57 -10.99 -11.08
N ARG A 101 0.33 -10.69 -12.01
CA ARG A 101 0.21 -9.53 -12.88
C ARG A 101 -0.48 -9.88 -14.17
N TRP A 102 -0.91 -8.84 -14.84
CA TRP A 102 -1.45 -8.93 -16.20
C TRP A 102 -0.39 -9.48 -17.15
N ASP A 103 -0.66 -10.60 -17.81
CA ASP A 103 0.17 -11.11 -18.87
C ASP A 103 -0.25 -10.46 -20.19
N GLU A 104 0.65 -9.69 -20.82
CA GLU A 104 0.42 -9.06 -22.14
C GLU A 104 0.10 -10.06 -23.23
N SER A 105 0.50 -11.32 -23.09
CA SER A 105 0.18 -12.40 -24.06
C SER A 105 -1.32 -12.71 -24.13
N LEU A 106 -2.09 -12.31 -23.10
CA LEU A 106 -3.55 -12.45 -23.03
C LEU A 106 -4.31 -11.26 -23.65
N PHE A 107 -3.59 -10.29 -24.22
CA PHE A 107 -4.19 -9.15 -24.95
C PHE A 107 -4.76 -9.57 -26.31
N THR A 108 -5.56 -10.59 -26.36
CA THR A 108 -6.55 -10.71 -27.41
C THR A 108 -7.71 -9.79 -27.06
N ALA A 109 -7.96 -8.83 -27.90
CA ALA A 109 -8.75 -7.59 -27.73
C ALA A 109 -10.22 -7.74 -27.23
N GLN A 110 -10.57 -8.76 -26.46
CA GLN A 110 -11.96 -9.04 -26.09
C GLN A 110 -12.27 -9.30 -24.61
N ALA A 111 -11.27 -9.33 -23.73
CA ALA A 111 -11.59 -9.45 -22.29
C ALA A 111 -10.60 -8.61 -21.48
N ILE A 112 -11.07 -7.51 -20.91
CA ILE A 112 -10.53 -7.04 -19.64
C ILE A 112 -10.60 -8.26 -18.73
N ASP A 113 -9.46 -8.79 -18.28
CA ASP A 113 -9.49 -9.96 -17.41
C ASP A 113 -10.09 -9.54 -16.06
N TYR A 114 -11.41 -9.71 -15.97
CA TYR A 114 -12.15 -9.41 -14.74
C TYR A 114 -11.59 -10.16 -13.54
N SER A 115 -10.87 -11.27 -13.75
CA SER A 115 -10.22 -12.03 -12.70
C SER A 115 -9.11 -11.23 -12.04
N TYR A 116 -8.28 -10.51 -12.80
CA TYR A 116 -7.21 -9.67 -12.26
C TYR A 116 -7.75 -8.52 -11.40
N LEU A 117 -8.74 -7.80 -11.91
CA LEU A 117 -9.40 -6.74 -11.16
C LEU A 117 -10.09 -7.28 -9.91
N PHE A 118 -10.74 -8.44 -10.01
CA PHE A 118 -11.41 -9.08 -8.89
C PHE A 118 -10.46 -9.45 -7.75
N ILE A 119 -9.27 -9.97 -8.07
CA ILE A 119 -8.22 -10.25 -7.08
C ILE A 119 -7.75 -8.97 -6.38
N GLN A 120 -7.53 -7.91 -7.14
CA GLN A 120 -7.10 -6.62 -6.58
C GLN A 120 -8.19 -6.02 -5.67
N ILE A 121 -9.47 -6.16 -6.03
CA ILE A 121 -10.58 -5.75 -5.17
C ILE A 121 -10.61 -6.58 -3.87
N GLN A 122 -10.43 -7.90 -3.96
CA GLN A 122 -10.33 -8.75 -2.77
C GLN A 122 -9.15 -8.34 -1.89
N ALA A 123 -7.98 -8.11 -2.49
CA ALA A 123 -6.79 -7.63 -1.80
C ALA A 123 -7.05 -6.31 -1.07
N PHE A 124 -7.69 -5.36 -1.75
CA PHE A 124 -8.06 -4.07 -1.17
C PHE A 124 -8.98 -4.24 0.04
N VAL A 125 -10.05 -5.02 -0.09
CA VAL A 125 -11.01 -5.22 1.01
C VAL A 125 -10.35 -5.91 2.20
N ILE A 126 -9.60 -7.01 1.97
CA ILE A 126 -8.95 -7.77 3.03
C ILE A 126 -7.88 -6.92 3.72
N PHE A 127 -7.08 -6.18 2.95
CA PHE A 127 -6.07 -5.28 3.51
C PHE A 127 -6.72 -4.22 4.42
N ARG A 128 -7.77 -3.54 3.95
CA ARG A 128 -8.46 -2.53 4.76
C ARG A 128 -9.09 -3.13 6.03
N LEU A 129 -9.57 -4.36 5.99
CA LEU A 129 -10.05 -5.04 7.19
C LEU A 129 -8.91 -5.28 8.18
N PHE A 130 -7.76 -5.78 7.74
CA PHE A 130 -6.62 -6.06 8.63
C PHE A 130 -5.98 -4.80 9.19
N ASP A 131 -5.89 -3.75 8.40
CA ASP A 131 -5.41 -2.45 8.83
C ASP A 131 -6.33 -1.82 9.90
N ILE A 132 -7.65 -1.86 9.70
CA ILE A 132 -8.61 -1.27 10.64
C ILE A 132 -8.74 -2.11 11.93
N PHE A 133 -8.87 -3.44 11.82
CA PHE A 133 -9.09 -4.32 12.98
C PHE A 133 -7.80 -4.72 13.70
N LYS A 134 -6.66 -4.58 13.04
CA LYS A 134 -5.32 -4.91 13.55
C LYS A 134 -5.29 -6.24 14.30
N PRO A 135 -5.67 -7.38 13.65
CA PRO A 135 -5.63 -8.68 14.30
C PRO A 135 -4.19 -9.04 14.72
N TRP A 136 -4.05 -10.03 15.57
CA TRP A 136 -2.72 -10.54 15.91
C TRP A 136 -1.99 -11.03 14.63
N PRO A 137 -0.70 -10.70 14.39
CA PRO A 137 0.26 -9.99 15.26
C PRO A 137 0.31 -8.45 15.08
N THR A 138 -0.43 -7.85 14.15
CA THR A 138 -0.39 -6.39 13.85
C THR A 138 -0.59 -5.54 15.10
N ASN A 139 -1.55 -5.91 15.96
CA ASN A 139 -1.83 -5.20 17.20
C ASN A 139 -0.66 -5.15 18.20
N ILE A 140 0.29 -6.10 18.11
CA ILE A 140 1.50 -6.09 18.95
C ILE A 140 2.47 -5.01 18.48
N ILE A 141 2.63 -4.88 17.17
CA ILE A 141 3.52 -3.90 16.56
C ILE A 141 3.01 -2.50 16.82
N ASP A 142 1.74 -2.22 16.56
CA ASP A 142 1.08 -0.94 16.83
C ASP A 142 1.27 -0.47 18.28
N ARG A 143 1.29 -1.41 19.24
CA ARG A 143 1.47 -1.08 20.67
C ARG A 143 2.93 -0.92 21.09
N LYS A 144 3.85 -1.69 20.49
CA LYS A 144 5.24 -1.78 20.95
C LYS A 144 6.20 -0.89 20.17
N VAL A 145 5.96 -0.67 18.90
CA VAL A 145 6.82 0.15 18.05
C VAL A 145 6.20 1.54 17.92
N ARG A 146 7.01 2.58 18.10
CA ARG A 146 6.56 3.97 18.08
C ARG A 146 7.21 4.75 16.95
N GLY A 147 6.63 5.91 16.64
CA GLY A 147 7.12 6.82 15.61
C GLY A 147 6.95 6.25 14.20
N GLY A 148 7.59 6.87 13.22
CA GLY A 148 7.41 6.52 11.82
C GLY A 148 7.66 5.05 11.47
N LEU A 149 8.56 4.38 12.18
CA LEU A 149 8.77 2.93 11.97
C LEU A 149 7.54 2.11 12.43
N GLY A 150 6.92 2.47 13.55
CA GLY A 150 5.71 1.79 14.04
C GLY A 150 4.56 1.96 13.06
N ILE A 151 4.33 3.20 12.60
CA ILE A 151 3.30 3.55 11.61
C ILE A 151 3.46 2.72 10.34
N MET A 152 4.68 2.62 9.81
CA MET A 152 4.94 1.86 8.58
C MET A 152 4.85 0.34 8.75
N LEU A 153 5.28 -0.21 9.91
CA LEU A 153 5.38 -1.65 10.10
C LEU A 153 4.05 -2.34 10.35
N ASP A 154 3.10 -1.70 11.03
CA ASP A 154 1.80 -2.33 11.27
C ASP A 154 1.04 -2.59 9.97
N ASP A 155 1.10 -1.68 9.01
CA ASP A 155 0.49 -1.87 7.69
C ASP A 155 1.26 -2.87 6.82
N ILE A 156 2.58 -2.92 6.91
CA ILE A 156 3.36 -3.98 6.24
C ILE A 156 2.95 -5.37 6.75
N ILE A 157 2.71 -5.52 8.06
CA ILE A 157 2.22 -6.79 8.60
C ILE A 157 0.80 -7.08 8.14
N ALA A 158 -0.08 -6.09 8.10
CA ALA A 158 -1.42 -6.24 7.53
C ALA A 158 -1.35 -6.66 6.05
N ALA A 159 -0.37 -6.14 5.29
CA ALA A 159 -0.13 -6.56 3.91
C ALA A 159 0.28 -8.04 3.81
N PHE A 160 1.20 -8.52 4.66
CA PHE A 160 1.58 -9.94 4.68
C PHE A 160 0.42 -10.84 5.11
N GLN A 161 -0.41 -10.42 6.08
CA GLN A 161 -1.62 -11.16 6.45
C GLN A 161 -2.61 -11.24 5.27
N THR A 162 -2.75 -10.15 4.52
CA THR A 162 -3.58 -10.10 3.31
C THR A 162 -3.09 -11.09 2.27
N LEU A 163 -1.80 -11.08 1.95
CA LEU A 163 -1.18 -12.02 1.01
C LEU A 163 -1.33 -13.46 1.46
N PHE A 164 -1.20 -13.73 2.75
CA PHE A 164 -1.40 -15.07 3.32
C PHE A 164 -2.84 -15.55 3.11
N VAL A 165 -3.84 -14.73 3.41
CA VAL A 165 -5.25 -15.08 3.21
C VAL A 165 -5.57 -15.30 1.73
N LEU A 166 -5.07 -14.42 0.86
CA LEU A 166 -5.23 -14.59 -0.58
C LEU A 166 -4.58 -15.88 -1.09
N SER A 167 -3.40 -16.24 -0.60
CA SER A 167 -2.73 -17.49 -0.97
C SER A 167 -3.55 -18.73 -0.60
N ILE A 168 -4.27 -18.69 0.54
CA ILE A 168 -5.21 -19.73 0.94
C ILE A 168 -6.38 -19.79 -0.05
N PHE A 169 -6.96 -18.64 -0.42
CA PHE A 169 -8.05 -18.59 -1.38
C PHE A 169 -7.65 -19.16 -2.75
N PHE A 170 -6.45 -18.86 -3.22
CA PHE A 170 -5.91 -19.47 -4.45
C PHE A 170 -5.71 -20.98 -4.30
N ARG A 171 -5.09 -21.41 -3.20
CA ARG A 171 -4.77 -22.82 -2.99
C ARG A 171 -6.00 -23.73 -2.89
N PHE A 172 -7.06 -23.27 -2.24
CA PHE A 172 -8.29 -24.06 -2.06
C PHE A 172 -9.31 -23.88 -3.19
N GLY A 173 -8.96 -23.21 -4.28
CA GLY A 173 -9.82 -23.06 -5.45
C GLY A 173 -11.07 -22.21 -5.18
N LEU A 174 -11.07 -21.39 -4.13
CA LEU A 174 -12.15 -20.44 -3.88
C LEU A 174 -12.25 -19.38 -4.99
N ASN A 175 -11.21 -19.29 -5.82
CA ASN A 175 -11.13 -18.52 -7.05
C ASN A 175 -11.02 -19.43 -8.28
N GLN A 176 -11.83 -20.49 -8.38
CA GLN A 176 -11.75 -21.50 -9.43
C GLN A 176 -11.78 -20.95 -10.88
N ASN A 177 -12.32 -19.76 -11.07
CA ASN A 177 -12.31 -19.09 -12.39
C ASN A 177 -10.89 -18.64 -12.84
N LEU A 178 -9.89 -18.67 -11.96
CA LEU A 178 -8.51 -18.33 -12.27
C LEU A 178 -7.66 -19.57 -12.63
N LEU A 179 -8.09 -20.76 -12.21
CA LEU A 179 -7.38 -22.02 -12.47
C LEU A 179 -7.68 -22.62 -13.85
N VAL A 180 -8.57 -22.03 -14.63
CA VAL A 180 -8.88 -22.47 -16.01
C VAL A 180 -7.66 -22.33 -16.92
N TYR A 181 -6.68 -21.52 -16.55
CA TYR A 181 -5.49 -21.25 -17.35
C TYR A 181 -4.35 -22.28 -17.18
N GLU A 182 -4.33 -23.10 -16.11
CA GLU A 182 -3.32 -24.17 -15.95
C GLU A 182 -3.50 -25.35 -16.92
N ASN A 183 -4.64 -25.46 -17.60
CA ASN A 183 -4.91 -26.54 -18.54
C ASN A 183 -4.51 -26.22 -19.99
N PHE A 184 -3.85 -25.08 -20.25
CA PHE A 184 -3.35 -24.67 -21.56
C PHE A 184 -1.82 -24.68 -21.68
N LEU A 185 -1.09 -25.23 -20.73
CA LEU A 185 0.32 -25.58 -20.80
C LEU A 185 0.45 -27.09 -20.92
#